data_3fa8dafeddef0227f3c54bf62fa6da38
#
_entry.id   3fa8dafeddef0227f3c54bf62fa6da38
#
_cell.length_a   1.000
_cell.length_b   1.000
_cell.length_c   1.000
_cell.angle_alpha   90.00
_cell.angle_beta   90.00
_cell.angle_gamma   90.00
#
_symmetry.space_group_name_H-M   'P 1'
#
loop_
_entity.id
_entity.type
_entity.pdbx_description
1 polymer ?
#
loop_
_entity_poly.entity_id
_entity_poly.type
_entity_poly.pdbx_seq_one_letter_code
_entity_poly.pdbx_strand_id
1 'polypeptide(L)'
;MRPLAQASQGLFSSVNYVLTDMDETLTFRGRLSAATYGALERLQSAGIRVIPVTGAPAGWCDQMVRMWPVDGVIGENGGFFFQRAAEGHGVTRHFWHADKQADEQERLTVMARKITAQYRWATLAEDQPFRLSSLAFNLPANTTHLGALRQSLHEAGLKTTVNNLWLLAWSGEYDKLIMSRHVLRTFYHLDERAAQDSVFYSGDSENDAPMFAGFRHTLGMSTLRHQRASIPALPAWISQGPGGDGFIEGVDKILEHKRARASRFNAEL
;
A
#
# COMPACT_ATOMS: atom_id res chain seq x y z
N MET A 1 -14.15 -8.16 10.90
CA MET A 1 -13.07 -9.08 10.47
C MET A 1 -13.46 -10.52 10.80
N ARG A 2 -13.49 -11.40 9.82
CA ARG A 2 -13.70 -12.85 9.98
C ARG A 2 -12.37 -13.58 9.71
N PRO A 3 -12.06 -14.71 10.36
CA PRO A 3 -10.87 -15.48 10.02
C PRO A 3 -10.86 -15.85 8.52
N LEU A 4 -9.73 -15.67 7.85
CA LEU A 4 -9.60 -15.98 6.41
C LEU A 4 -9.92 -17.45 6.09
N ALA A 5 -9.63 -18.37 7.02
CA ALA A 5 -9.96 -19.79 6.89
C ALA A 5 -11.48 -20.07 6.71
N GLN A 6 -12.34 -19.13 7.09
CA GLN A 6 -13.80 -19.23 6.93
C GLN A 6 -14.31 -18.69 5.58
N ALA A 7 -13.40 -18.25 4.68
CA ALA A 7 -13.80 -17.79 3.36
C ALA A 7 -14.43 -18.95 2.58
N SER A 8 -15.65 -18.72 2.07
CA SER A 8 -16.38 -19.72 1.28
C SER A 8 -15.64 -20.06 -0.01
N GLN A 9 -15.70 -21.31 -0.42
CA GLN A 9 -15.06 -21.76 -1.65
C GLN A 9 -15.51 -20.94 -2.86
N GLY A 10 -14.57 -20.50 -3.70
CA GLY A 10 -14.85 -19.72 -4.90
C GLY A 10 -14.97 -18.22 -4.67
N LEU A 11 -14.96 -17.72 -3.43
CA LEU A 11 -15.14 -16.30 -3.12
C LEU A 11 -14.12 -15.40 -3.86
N PHE A 12 -12.88 -15.84 -4.01
CA PHE A 12 -11.79 -15.07 -4.64
C PHE A 12 -11.50 -15.51 -6.08
N SER A 13 -12.39 -16.29 -6.70
CA SER A 13 -12.17 -16.84 -8.05
C SER A 13 -12.12 -15.78 -9.16
N SER A 14 -12.72 -14.60 -8.93
CA SER A 14 -12.71 -13.45 -9.86
C SER A 14 -11.52 -12.51 -9.64
N VAL A 15 -10.73 -12.70 -8.58
CA VAL A 15 -9.58 -11.83 -8.28
C VAL A 15 -8.52 -11.92 -9.37
N ASN A 16 -8.20 -10.81 -10.00
CA ASN A 16 -7.17 -10.67 -11.02
C ASN A 16 -6.11 -9.62 -10.65
N TYR A 17 -6.35 -8.87 -9.58
CA TYR A 17 -5.46 -7.83 -9.07
C TYR A 17 -5.27 -8.04 -7.57
N VAL A 18 -4.02 -8.07 -7.14
CA VAL A 18 -3.65 -8.03 -5.72
C VAL A 18 -2.95 -6.71 -5.47
N LEU A 19 -3.61 -5.84 -4.72
CA LEU A 19 -3.02 -4.63 -4.17
C LEU A 19 -2.63 -4.95 -2.72
N THR A 20 -1.47 -4.50 -2.28
CA THR A 20 -0.95 -4.86 -0.97
C THR A 20 -0.11 -3.75 -0.36
N ASP A 21 -0.27 -3.49 0.93
CA ASP A 21 0.74 -2.74 1.65
C ASP A 21 2.05 -3.52 1.71
N MET A 22 3.15 -2.85 2.07
CA MET A 22 4.49 -3.43 2.12
C MET A 22 4.95 -3.70 3.55
N ASP A 23 5.06 -2.64 4.35
CA ASP A 23 5.65 -2.73 5.69
C ASP A 23 4.69 -3.48 6.63
N GLU A 24 5.20 -4.49 7.36
CA GLU A 24 4.42 -5.36 8.26
C GLU A 24 3.24 -6.10 7.57
N THR A 25 3.19 -6.05 6.22
CA THR A 25 2.23 -6.80 5.37
C THR A 25 2.94 -7.78 4.44
N LEU A 26 3.83 -7.32 3.55
CA LEU A 26 4.77 -8.18 2.79
C LEU A 26 6.03 -8.47 3.60
N THR A 27 6.50 -7.48 4.35
CA THR A 27 7.61 -7.64 5.27
C THR A 27 7.11 -8.03 6.66
N PHE A 28 8.03 -8.51 7.50
CA PHE A 28 7.81 -8.63 8.93
C PHE A 28 9.09 -8.22 9.66
N ARG A 29 8.95 -7.27 10.60
CA ARG A 29 10.08 -6.64 11.30
C ARG A 29 11.15 -6.12 10.34
N GLY A 30 10.69 -5.43 9.29
CA GLY A 30 11.52 -4.80 8.27
C GLY A 30 12.21 -5.77 7.29
N ARG A 31 11.80 -7.05 7.24
CA ARG A 31 12.42 -8.06 6.37
C ARG A 31 11.41 -8.71 5.44
N LEU A 32 11.74 -8.76 4.15
CA LEU A 32 11.03 -9.57 3.16
C LEU A 32 11.59 -10.99 3.16
N SER A 33 10.76 -11.98 3.44
CA SER A 33 11.16 -13.39 3.40
C SER A 33 11.18 -13.93 1.96
N ALA A 34 12.01 -14.93 1.71
CA ALA A 34 12.00 -15.65 0.43
C ALA A 34 10.62 -16.28 0.14
N ALA A 35 9.90 -16.74 1.18
CA ALA A 35 8.57 -17.30 1.03
C ALA A 35 7.56 -16.26 0.57
N THR A 36 7.61 -15.04 1.10
CA THR A 36 6.75 -13.92 0.65
C THR A 36 7.08 -13.53 -0.79
N TYR A 37 8.37 -13.42 -1.13
CA TYR A 37 8.78 -13.15 -2.51
C TYR A 37 8.27 -14.23 -3.47
N GLY A 38 8.42 -15.51 -3.12
CA GLY A 38 7.86 -16.64 -3.88
C GLY A 38 6.33 -16.61 -3.99
N ALA A 39 5.62 -16.03 -3.02
CA ALA A 39 4.18 -15.84 -3.13
C ALA A 39 3.82 -14.78 -4.20
N LEU A 40 4.61 -13.70 -4.32
CA LEU A 40 4.46 -12.73 -5.41
C LEU A 40 4.69 -13.39 -6.79
N GLU A 41 5.74 -14.21 -6.93
CA GLU A 41 6.01 -14.96 -8.17
C GLU A 41 4.88 -15.93 -8.54
N ARG A 42 4.27 -16.59 -7.55
CA ARG A 42 3.11 -17.48 -7.76
C ARG A 42 1.90 -16.73 -8.27
N LEU A 43 1.63 -15.52 -7.76
CA LEU A 43 0.55 -14.65 -8.27
C LEU A 43 0.82 -14.28 -9.73
N GLN A 44 2.02 -13.79 -10.05
CA GLN A 44 2.41 -13.42 -11.40
C GLN A 44 2.29 -14.62 -12.36
N SER A 45 2.76 -15.80 -11.97
CA SER A 45 2.67 -17.04 -12.76
C SER A 45 1.21 -17.47 -12.99
N ALA A 46 0.29 -17.09 -12.11
CA ALA A 46 -1.15 -17.34 -12.26
C ALA A 46 -1.86 -16.24 -13.07
N GLY A 47 -1.12 -15.28 -13.66
CA GLY A 47 -1.67 -14.17 -14.43
C GLY A 47 -2.38 -13.12 -13.56
N ILE A 48 -2.10 -13.09 -12.25
CA ILE A 48 -2.66 -12.10 -11.33
C ILE A 48 -1.69 -10.93 -11.23
N ARG A 49 -2.17 -9.73 -11.46
CA ARG A 49 -1.38 -8.51 -11.36
C ARG A 49 -1.16 -8.13 -9.92
N VAL A 50 0.06 -7.75 -9.57
CA VAL A 50 0.45 -7.37 -8.22
C VAL A 50 0.92 -5.92 -8.21
N ILE A 51 0.33 -5.10 -7.34
CA ILE A 51 0.66 -3.68 -7.19
C ILE A 51 0.81 -3.37 -5.70
N PRO A 52 2.03 -3.29 -5.17
CA PRO A 52 2.26 -2.72 -3.84
C PRO A 52 1.74 -1.28 -3.75
N VAL A 53 1.10 -0.95 -2.61
CA VAL A 53 0.54 0.36 -2.30
C VAL A 53 1.06 0.78 -0.92
N THR A 54 2.14 1.55 -0.90
CA THR A 54 2.94 1.74 0.30
C THR A 54 3.22 3.20 0.65
N GLY A 55 3.54 3.46 1.90
CA GLY A 55 4.14 4.72 2.36
C GLY A 55 5.65 4.82 2.10
N ALA A 56 6.28 3.80 1.54
CA ALA A 56 7.71 3.76 1.26
C ALA A 56 8.15 4.85 0.27
N PRO A 57 9.40 5.33 0.36
CA PRO A 57 9.95 6.37 -0.50
C PRO A 57 10.11 5.92 -1.94
N ALA A 58 10.18 6.91 -2.85
CA ALA A 58 10.33 6.68 -4.28
C ALA A 58 11.56 5.85 -4.65
N GLY A 59 12.67 6.01 -3.93
CA GLY A 59 13.88 5.21 -4.17
C GLY A 59 13.67 3.71 -3.98
N TRP A 60 12.89 3.30 -2.95
CA TRP A 60 12.57 1.90 -2.72
C TRP A 60 11.53 1.39 -3.73
N CYS A 61 10.56 2.22 -4.07
CA CYS A 61 9.56 1.88 -5.09
C CYS A 61 10.18 1.68 -6.48
N ASP A 62 11.19 2.48 -6.85
CA ASP A 62 11.95 2.30 -8.10
C ASP A 62 12.68 0.94 -8.13
N GLN A 63 13.30 0.55 -7.01
CA GLN A 63 13.95 -0.76 -6.88
C GLN A 63 12.95 -1.92 -6.99
N MET A 64 11.79 -1.81 -6.29
CA MET A 64 10.74 -2.85 -6.36
C MET A 64 10.27 -3.06 -7.80
N VAL A 65 9.96 -2.00 -8.53
CA VAL A 65 9.51 -2.08 -9.93
C VAL A 65 10.53 -2.76 -10.83
N ARG A 66 11.83 -2.56 -10.58
CA ARG A 66 12.90 -3.16 -11.39
C ARG A 66 13.11 -4.64 -11.10
N MET A 67 12.95 -5.07 -9.85
CA MET A 67 13.48 -6.35 -9.38
C MET A 67 12.42 -7.31 -8.86
N TRP A 68 11.26 -6.80 -8.41
CA TRP A 68 10.22 -7.66 -7.85
C TRP A 68 9.25 -8.15 -8.94
N PRO A 69 8.57 -9.27 -8.73
CA PRO A 69 7.52 -9.77 -9.62
C PRO A 69 6.21 -8.99 -9.38
N VAL A 70 6.25 -7.69 -9.73
CA VAL A 70 5.12 -6.76 -9.59
C VAL A 70 4.87 -6.01 -10.90
N ASP A 71 3.63 -5.59 -11.13
CA ASP A 71 3.21 -4.87 -12.34
C ASP A 71 3.45 -3.36 -12.23
N GLY A 72 3.60 -2.86 -11.03
CA GLY A 72 3.90 -1.47 -10.70
C GLY A 72 3.84 -1.28 -9.19
N VAL A 73 4.16 -0.07 -8.71
CA VAL A 73 4.14 0.29 -7.29
C VAL A 73 3.52 1.67 -7.13
N ILE A 74 2.54 1.79 -6.24
CA ILE A 74 2.03 3.07 -5.75
C ILE A 74 2.79 3.40 -4.48
N GLY A 75 3.54 4.50 -4.50
CA GLY A 75 4.40 4.91 -3.39
C GLY A 75 3.93 6.17 -2.68
N GLU A 76 4.56 6.43 -1.54
CA GLU A 76 4.33 7.61 -0.69
C GLU A 76 2.83 7.89 -0.46
N ASN A 77 2.06 6.82 -0.10
CA ASN A 77 0.61 6.84 0.15
C ASN A 77 -0.24 7.34 -1.05
N GLY A 78 0.26 7.22 -2.27
CA GLY A 78 -0.46 7.63 -3.47
C GLY A 78 0.16 8.82 -4.20
N GLY A 79 1.32 9.29 -3.77
CA GLY A 79 2.03 10.42 -4.41
C GLY A 79 2.46 10.15 -5.85
N PHE A 80 2.63 8.87 -6.19
CA PHE A 80 3.01 8.44 -7.54
C PHE A 80 2.65 6.97 -7.80
N PHE A 81 2.64 6.63 -9.09
CA PHE A 81 2.64 5.25 -9.59
C PHE A 81 3.86 5.05 -10.49
N PHE A 82 4.68 4.06 -10.16
CA PHE A 82 5.82 3.63 -10.95
C PHE A 82 5.54 2.26 -11.56
N GLN A 83 5.89 2.08 -12.82
CA GLN A 83 5.79 0.81 -13.52
C GLN A 83 7.01 0.59 -14.41
N ARG A 84 7.31 -0.65 -14.73
CA ARG A 84 8.37 -0.97 -15.68
C ARG A 84 8.02 -0.37 -17.03
N ALA A 85 8.98 0.26 -17.70
CA ALA A 85 8.78 0.75 -19.06
C ALA A 85 8.45 -0.41 -20.00
N ALA A 86 7.60 -0.14 -21.00
CA ALA A 86 7.21 -1.14 -22.00
C ALA A 86 8.41 -1.66 -22.79
N GLU A 87 9.41 -0.79 -22.99
CA GLU A 87 10.65 -1.13 -23.69
C GLU A 87 11.87 -0.83 -22.80
N GLY A 88 12.87 -1.73 -22.88
CA GLY A 88 14.12 -1.58 -22.15
C GLY A 88 14.02 -1.87 -20.64
N HIS A 89 14.95 -1.29 -19.86
CA HIS A 89 15.08 -1.50 -18.42
C HIS A 89 14.64 -0.28 -17.61
N GLY A 90 13.92 0.66 -18.22
CA GLY A 90 13.47 1.90 -17.59
C GLY A 90 12.31 1.71 -16.62
N VAL A 91 12.03 2.78 -15.89
CA VAL A 91 10.83 2.93 -15.05
C VAL A 91 10.05 4.13 -15.54
N THR A 92 8.79 3.93 -15.88
CA THR A 92 7.85 5.02 -16.18
C THR A 92 7.28 5.51 -14.86
N ARG A 93 7.29 6.83 -14.64
CA ARG A 93 6.90 7.48 -13.40
C ARG A 93 5.71 8.39 -13.64
N HIS A 94 4.63 8.16 -12.92
CA HIS A 94 3.40 8.96 -12.98
C HIS A 94 3.16 9.56 -11.60
N PHE A 95 3.37 10.86 -11.47
CA PHE A 95 3.16 11.60 -10.21
C PHE A 95 1.74 12.14 -10.12
N TRP A 96 1.21 12.24 -8.90
CA TRP A 96 -0.06 12.90 -8.66
C TRP A 96 -0.05 14.36 -9.13
N HIS A 97 1.02 15.07 -8.83
CA HIS A 97 1.18 16.48 -9.24
C HIS A 97 1.66 16.67 -10.69
N ALA A 98 1.93 15.59 -11.42
CA ALA A 98 2.38 15.61 -12.82
C ALA A 98 3.49 16.64 -13.07
N ASP A 99 3.23 17.65 -13.92
CA ASP A 99 4.24 18.65 -14.32
C ASP A 99 4.68 19.59 -13.18
N LYS A 100 3.95 19.62 -12.04
CA LYS A 100 4.28 20.42 -10.86
C LYS A 100 5.09 19.66 -9.81
N GLN A 101 5.53 18.45 -10.12
CA GLN A 101 6.20 17.59 -9.13
C GLN A 101 7.48 18.21 -8.54
N ALA A 102 8.28 18.90 -9.36
CA ALA A 102 9.51 19.56 -8.90
C ALA A 102 9.21 20.73 -7.93
N ASP A 103 8.22 21.56 -8.26
CA ASP A 103 7.78 22.68 -7.42
C ASP A 103 7.24 22.18 -6.08
N GLU A 104 6.48 21.08 -6.12
CA GLU A 104 5.93 20.47 -4.91
C GLU A 104 7.00 19.88 -4.02
N GLN A 105 8.00 19.22 -4.58
CA GLN A 105 9.14 18.69 -3.83
C GLN A 105 9.95 19.80 -3.17
N GLU A 106 10.17 20.93 -3.85
CA GLU A 106 10.83 22.10 -3.27
C GLU A 106 9.99 22.70 -2.13
N ARG A 107 8.67 22.84 -2.33
CA ARG A 107 7.73 23.30 -1.30
C ARG A 107 7.79 22.45 -0.04
N LEU A 108 7.75 21.12 -0.19
CA LEU A 108 7.88 20.17 0.92
C LEU A 108 9.24 20.31 1.62
N THR A 109 10.34 20.49 0.87
CA THR A 109 11.67 20.70 1.43
C THR A 109 11.75 21.96 2.28
N VAL A 110 11.18 23.08 1.80
CA VAL A 110 11.10 24.33 2.57
C VAL A 110 10.27 24.15 3.83
N MET A 111 9.15 23.42 3.72
CA MET A 111 8.28 23.12 4.86
C MET A 111 9.02 22.28 5.92
N ALA A 112 9.72 21.23 5.51
CA ALA A 112 10.51 20.40 6.42
C ALA A 112 11.51 21.24 7.23
N ARG A 113 12.23 22.16 6.56
CA ARG A 113 13.18 23.08 7.23
C ARG A 113 12.48 23.98 8.23
N LYS A 114 11.30 24.54 7.92
CA LYS A 114 10.54 25.38 8.85
C LYS A 114 10.10 24.59 10.07
N ILE A 115 9.53 23.41 9.89
CA ILE A 115 9.04 22.54 10.98
C ILE A 115 10.21 22.12 11.90
N THR A 116 11.32 21.67 11.35
CA THR A 116 12.48 21.23 12.15
C THR A 116 13.19 22.40 12.87
N ALA A 117 13.11 23.61 12.32
CA ALA A 117 13.61 24.82 12.99
C ALA A 117 12.68 25.24 14.15
N GLN A 118 11.36 25.11 13.98
CA GLN A 118 10.35 25.43 14.99
C GLN A 118 10.34 24.41 16.14
N TYR A 119 10.45 23.13 15.79
CA TYR A 119 10.40 22.03 16.75
C TYR A 119 11.71 21.25 16.73
N ARG A 120 12.66 21.61 17.59
CA ARG A 120 13.98 20.95 17.65
C ARG A 120 13.95 19.45 17.94
N TRP A 121 12.85 18.96 18.52
CA TRP A 121 12.59 17.54 18.76
C TRP A 121 12.01 16.81 17.54
N ALA A 122 11.48 17.51 16.54
CA ALA A 122 10.99 16.93 15.31
C ALA A 122 12.16 16.62 14.36
N THR A 123 12.38 15.35 14.11
CA THR A 123 13.45 14.90 13.21
C THR A 123 12.85 14.18 12.01
N LEU A 124 13.42 14.42 10.84
CA LEU A 124 13.05 13.70 9.63
C LEU A 124 13.53 12.25 9.72
N ALA A 125 12.79 11.35 9.07
CA ALA A 125 13.20 9.96 8.91
C ALA A 125 14.48 9.85 8.08
N GLU A 126 15.25 8.80 8.30
CA GLU A 126 16.52 8.57 7.57
C GLU A 126 16.29 8.36 6.07
N ASP A 127 15.11 7.90 5.67
CA ASP A 127 14.73 7.68 4.28
C ASP A 127 14.22 8.94 3.55
N GLN A 128 14.14 10.10 4.25
CA GLN A 128 13.67 11.35 3.64
C GLN A 128 14.42 11.74 2.35
N PRO A 129 15.74 11.53 2.20
CA PRO A 129 16.43 11.84 0.95
C PRO A 129 15.94 11.06 -0.28
N PHE A 130 15.24 9.96 -0.07
CA PHE A 130 14.69 9.11 -1.15
C PHE A 130 13.22 9.40 -1.45
N ARG A 131 12.59 10.38 -0.76
CA ARG A 131 11.19 10.78 -0.97
C ARG A 131 11.06 11.90 -1.98
N LEU A 132 10.01 11.82 -2.79
CA LEU A 132 9.72 12.80 -3.85
C LEU A 132 8.40 13.56 -3.62
N SER A 133 7.42 12.97 -2.95
CA SER A 133 6.07 13.51 -2.84
C SER A 133 5.59 13.65 -1.38
N SER A 134 6.42 13.31 -0.41
CA SER A 134 6.03 13.34 1.01
C SER A 134 7.18 13.69 1.94
N LEU A 135 6.80 14.09 3.16
CA LEU A 135 7.70 14.19 4.31
C LEU A 135 7.46 13.03 5.26
N ALA A 136 8.52 12.52 5.85
CA ALA A 136 8.46 11.53 6.91
C ALA A 136 9.20 12.06 8.15
N PHE A 137 8.50 12.07 9.28
CA PHE A 137 9.06 12.43 10.57
C PHE A 137 9.11 11.22 11.48
N ASN A 138 10.17 11.07 12.24
CA ASN A 138 10.25 10.09 13.30
C ASN A 138 9.13 10.33 14.32
N LEU A 139 8.50 9.26 14.79
CA LEU A 139 7.43 9.36 15.78
C LEU A 139 8.02 9.89 17.10
N PRO A 140 7.55 11.03 17.61
CA PRO A 140 7.97 11.49 18.92
C PRO A 140 7.42 10.58 20.01
N ALA A 141 8.21 10.29 21.02
CA ALA A 141 7.78 9.47 22.17
C ALA A 141 6.63 10.12 22.97
N ASN A 142 6.47 11.43 22.85
CA ASN A 142 5.43 12.20 23.54
C ASN A 142 4.25 12.46 22.62
N THR A 143 3.06 12.00 23.00
CA THR A 143 1.81 12.17 22.25
C THR A 143 1.42 13.64 22.04
N THR A 144 1.75 14.53 22.99
CA THR A 144 1.55 15.99 22.84
C THR A 144 2.39 16.55 21.70
N HIS A 145 3.63 16.09 21.56
CA HIS A 145 4.51 16.47 20.45
C HIS A 145 3.94 15.97 19.11
N LEU A 146 3.44 14.74 19.06
CA LEU A 146 2.81 14.22 17.86
C LEU A 146 1.60 15.07 17.45
N GLY A 147 0.76 15.44 18.41
CA GLY A 147 -0.40 16.32 18.17
C GLY A 147 0.00 17.69 17.64
N ALA A 148 1.01 18.34 18.27
CA ALA A 148 1.53 19.65 17.84
C ALA A 148 2.12 19.59 16.42
N LEU A 149 2.89 18.54 16.12
CA LEU A 149 3.47 18.34 14.78
C LEU A 149 2.38 18.15 13.72
N ARG A 150 1.38 17.29 13.98
CA ARG A 150 0.23 17.09 13.08
C ARG A 150 -0.51 18.40 12.82
N GLN A 151 -0.79 19.15 13.87
CA GLN A 151 -1.50 20.43 13.76
C GLN A 151 -0.72 21.41 12.87
N SER A 152 0.59 21.60 13.12
CA SER A 152 1.42 22.50 12.29
C SER A 152 1.49 22.09 10.84
N LEU A 153 1.53 20.78 10.55
CA LEU A 153 1.51 20.27 9.18
C LEU A 153 0.14 20.52 8.52
N HIS A 154 -0.97 20.34 9.24
CA HIS A 154 -2.31 20.64 8.74
C HIS A 154 -2.51 22.16 8.49
N GLU A 155 -2.03 23.02 9.38
CA GLU A 155 -2.05 24.49 9.20
C GLU A 155 -1.23 24.93 7.97
N ALA A 156 -0.20 24.14 7.62
CA ALA A 156 0.58 24.33 6.41
C ALA A 156 -0.10 23.74 5.14
N GLY A 157 -1.32 23.21 5.25
CA GLY A 157 -2.08 22.63 4.14
C GLY A 157 -1.64 21.22 3.75
N LEU A 158 -0.97 20.49 4.65
CA LEU A 158 -0.57 19.11 4.39
C LEU A 158 -1.55 18.13 5.03
N LYS A 159 -1.82 17.02 4.35
CA LYS A 159 -2.45 15.83 4.93
C LYS A 159 -1.42 15.03 5.72
N THR A 160 -1.88 14.32 6.73
CA THR A 160 -1.00 13.48 7.55
C THR A 160 -1.62 12.11 7.83
N THR A 161 -0.76 11.11 7.93
CA THR A 161 -1.10 9.79 8.47
C THR A 161 0.03 9.28 9.35
N VAL A 162 -0.29 8.35 10.22
CA VAL A 162 0.70 7.67 11.06
C VAL A 162 0.69 6.19 10.68
N ASN A 163 1.87 5.62 10.48
CA ASN A 163 2.06 4.19 10.38
C ASN A 163 2.91 3.68 11.56
N ASN A 164 3.33 2.42 11.52
CA ASN A 164 4.14 1.82 12.59
C ASN A 164 5.52 2.47 12.79
N LEU A 165 5.98 3.29 11.83
CA LEU A 165 7.35 3.82 11.79
C LEU A 165 7.39 5.36 11.88
N TRP A 166 6.48 6.06 11.19
CA TRP A 166 6.57 7.50 10.98
C TRP A 166 5.23 8.23 10.99
N LEU A 167 5.32 9.53 11.24
CA LEU A 167 4.30 10.49 10.82
C LEU A 167 4.64 10.93 9.39
N LEU A 168 3.76 10.59 8.46
CA LEU A 168 3.87 10.94 7.05
C LEU A 168 3.02 12.16 6.74
N ALA A 169 3.52 13.08 5.90
CA ALA A 169 2.81 14.28 5.49
C ALA A 169 3.00 14.54 3.99
N TRP A 170 1.93 14.96 3.32
CA TRP A 170 1.95 15.26 1.87
C TRP A 170 0.94 16.33 1.50
N SER A 171 1.09 16.87 0.30
CA SER A 171 0.16 17.82 -0.29
C SER A 171 -0.71 17.15 -1.35
N GLY A 172 -1.95 17.63 -1.48
CA GLY A 172 -2.89 17.13 -2.47
C GLY A 172 -3.96 16.21 -1.91
N GLU A 173 -5.01 15.99 -2.71
CA GLU A 173 -6.21 15.25 -2.32
C GLU A 173 -6.08 13.74 -2.63
N TYR A 174 -4.90 13.17 -2.47
CA TYR A 174 -4.69 11.73 -2.66
C TYR A 174 -4.52 10.98 -1.33
N ASP A 175 -4.75 9.70 -1.42
CA ASP A 175 -4.40 8.67 -0.46
C ASP A 175 -4.19 7.34 -1.19
N LYS A 176 -3.92 6.26 -0.45
CA LYS A 176 -3.77 4.91 -1.03
C LYS A 176 -4.94 4.53 -1.93
N LEU A 177 -6.20 4.79 -1.51
CA LEU A 177 -7.39 4.39 -2.25
C LEU A 177 -7.61 5.23 -3.51
N ILE A 178 -7.50 6.56 -3.38
CA ILE A 178 -7.73 7.48 -4.51
C ILE A 178 -6.73 7.19 -5.63
N MET A 179 -5.45 7.04 -5.30
CA MET A 179 -4.44 6.69 -6.30
C MET A 179 -4.62 5.28 -6.86
N SER A 180 -4.98 4.30 -6.03
CA SER A 180 -5.27 2.94 -6.51
C SER A 180 -6.41 2.91 -7.52
N ARG A 181 -7.52 3.62 -7.25
CA ARG A 181 -8.64 3.75 -8.18
C ARG A 181 -8.24 4.47 -9.48
N HIS A 182 -7.43 5.53 -9.37
CA HIS A 182 -6.88 6.23 -10.53
C HIS A 182 -6.03 5.29 -11.40
N VAL A 183 -5.12 4.54 -10.79
CA VAL A 183 -4.24 3.57 -11.47
C VAL A 183 -5.06 2.47 -12.14
N LEU A 184 -5.98 1.85 -11.41
CA LEU A 184 -6.84 0.78 -11.94
C LEU A 184 -7.65 1.25 -13.14
N ARG A 185 -8.23 2.44 -13.08
CA ARG A 185 -9.02 3.01 -14.17
C ARG A 185 -8.16 3.40 -15.37
N THR A 186 -7.04 4.10 -15.13
CA THR A 186 -6.24 4.73 -16.21
C THR A 186 -5.36 3.72 -16.93
N PHE A 187 -4.71 2.82 -16.20
CA PHE A 187 -3.70 1.90 -16.76
C PHE A 187 -4.24 0.49 -16.99
N TYR A 188 -5.30 0.10 -16.26
CA TYR A 188 -5.85 -1.26 -16.35
C TYR A 188 -7.30 -1.27 -16.82
N HIS A 189 -7.89 -0.11 -17.15
CA HIS A 189 -9.26 0.05 -17.66
C HIS A 189 -10.32 -0.61 -16.78
N LEU A 190 -10.09 -0.63 -15.47
CA LEU A 190 -10.94 -1.25 -14.47
C LEU A 190 -11.76 -0.18 -13.75
N ASP A 191 -13.07 -0.19 -13.95
CA ASP A 191 -13.97 0.71 -13.24
C ASP A 191 -14.18 0.28 -11.76
N GLU A 192 -14.84 1.15 -10.98
CA GLU A 192 -15.05 0.90 -9.55
C GLU A 192 -15.90 -0.34 -9.28
N ARG A 193 -16.88 -0.65 -10.12
CA ARG A 193 -17.74 -1.82 -9.96
C ARG A 193 -16.95 -3.10 -10.21
N ALA A 194 -16.24 -3.16 -11.31
CA ALA A 194 -15.40 -4.31 -11.66
C ALA A 194 -14.26 -4.50 -10.63
N ALA A 195 -13.72 -3.41 -10.07
CA ALA A 195 -12.70 -3.48 -9.02
C ALA A 195 -13.21 -4.15 -7.73
N GLN A 196 -14.50 -4.03 -7.38
CA GLN A 196 -15.06 -4.68 -6.18
C GLN A 196 -14.94 -6.20 -6.21
N ASP A 197 -15.04 -6.81 -7.37
CA ASP A 197 -15.01 -8.27 -7.51
C ASP A 197 -13.63 -8.80 -7.90
N SER A 198 -12.79 -7.98 -8.52
CA SER A 198 -11.51 -8.43 -9.10
C SER A 198 -10.28 -7.98 -8.33
N VAL A 199 -10.41 -7.05 -7.37
CA VAL A 199 -9.30 -6.59 -6.53
C VAL A 199 -9.35 -7.26 -5.16
N PHE A 200 -8.18 -7.77 -4.73
CA PHE A 200 -7.92 -8.18 -3.36
C PHE A 200 -6.91 -7.22 -2.76
N TYR A 201 -7.18 -6.71 -1.57
CA TYR A 201 -6.26 -5.83 -0.84
C TYR A 201 -5.79 -6.45 0.46
N SER A 202 -4.50 -6.28 0.80
CA SER A 202 -3.94 -6.66 2.10
C SER A 202 -3.19 -5.50 2.77
N GLY A 203 -3.32 -5.38 4.09
CA GLY A 203 -2.71 -4.32 4.89
C GLY A 203 -2.72 -4.62 6.38
N ASP A 204 -2.08 -3.78 7.21
CA ASP A 204 -1.86 -4.05 8.64
C ASP A 204 -2.09 -2.85 9.57
N SER A 205 -2.35 -1.65 9.05
CA SER A 205 -2.32 -0.43 9.84
C SER A 205 -3.38 0.61 9.48
N GLU A 206 -3.40 1.74 10.19
CA GLU A 206 -4.42 2.79 10.06
C GLU A 206 -4.46 3.40 8.64
N ASN A 207 -3.31 3.56 7.98
CA ASN A 207 -3.24 4.12 6.64
C ASN A 207 -3.86 3.22 5.55
N ASP A 208 -4.20 1.96 5.90
CA ASP A 208 -4.91 1.02 5.03
C ASP A 208 -6.43 1.11 5.16
N ALA A 209 -6.95 1.84 6.16
CA ALA A 209 -8.38 1.95 6.39
C ALA A 209 -9.17 2.43 5.16
N PRO A 210 -8.71 3.40 4.36
CA PRO A 210 -9.38 3.76 3.11
C PRO A 210 -9.50 2.58 2.15
N MET A 211 -8.46 1.75 2.03
CA MET A 211 -8.45 0.56 1.17
C MET A 211 -9.41 -0.51 1.68
N PHE A 212 -9.47 -0.71 3.00
CA PHE A 212 -10.43 -1.64 3.62
C PHE A 212 -11.88 -1.22 3.40
N ALA A 213 -12.16 0.08 3.41
CA ALA A 213 -13.48 0.62 3.08
C ALA A 213 -13.78 0.60 1.57
N GLY A 214 -12.75 0.73 0.73
CA GLY A 214 -12.86 0.93 -0.71
C GLY A 214 -13.02 -0.35 -1.53
N PHE A 215 -12.62 -1.52 -1.01
CA PHE A 215 -12.67 -2.80 -1.71
C PHE A 215 -13.41 -3.88 -0.92
N ARG A 216 -14.03 -4.82 -1.65
CA ARG A 216 -14.81 -5.93 -1.05
C ARG A 216 -13.90 -7.00 -0.44
N HIS A 217 -12.84 -7.40 -1.14
CA HIS A 217 -11.97 -8.49 -0.73
C HIS A 217 -10.74 -7.92 -0.05
N THR A 218 -10.80 -7.78 1.28
CA THR A 218 -9.73 -7.16 2.07
C THR A 218 -9.27 -8.08 3.19
N LEU A 219 -7.95 -8.16 3.38
CA LEU A 219 -7.29 -8.99 4.38
C LEU A 219 -6.43 -8.10 5.29
N GLY A 220 -6.66 -8.19 6.58
CA GLY A 220 -5.77 -7.62 7.59
C GLY A 220 -4.77 -8.64 8.09
N MET A 221 -3.53 -8.21 8.37
CA MET A 221 -2.55 -9.06 9.05
C MET A 221 -2.95 -9.29 10.50
N SER A 222 -2.53 -10.42 11.11
CA SER A 222 -2.95 -10.81 12.46
C SER A 222 -2.64 -9.75 13.53
N THR A 223 -1.60 -8.94 13.35
CA THR A 223 -1.18 -7.82 14.19
C THR A 223 -2.29 -6.78 14.39
N LEU A 224 -3.15 -6.61 13.39
CA LEU A 224 -4.27 -5.66 13.38
C LEU A 224 -5.31 -5.94 14.48
N ARG A 225 -5.33 -7.17 15.03
CA ARG A 225 -6.23 -7.53 16.15
C ARG A 225 -5.99 -6.67 17.37
N HIS A 226 -4.75 -6.26 17.61
CA HIS A 226 -4.35 -5.44 18.76
C HIS A 226 -4.63 -3.95 18.56
N GLN A 227 -4.87 -3.52 17.32
CA GLN A 227 -5.10 -2.12 16.94
C GLN A 227 -6.54 -1.85 16.49
N ARG A 228 -7.44 -2.83 16.65
CA ARG A 228 -8.82 -2.78 16.12
C ARG A 228 -9.59 -1.53 16.48
N ALA A 229 -9.38 -0.99 17.68
CA ALA A 229 -10.12 0.18 18.18
C ALA A 229 -9.67 1.51 17.54
N SER A 230 -8.46 1.57 16.98
CA SER A 230 -7.89 2.78 16.37
C SER A 230 -8.08 2.85 14.85
N ILE A 231 -8.55 1.76 14.21
CA ILE A 231 -8.67 1.71 12.76
C ILE A 231 -10.10 2.09 12.32
N PRO A 232 -10.27 3.17 11.54
CA PRO A 232 -11.59 3.69 11.17
C PRO A 232 -12.43 2.71 10.32
N ALA A 233 -11.80 1.87 9.51
CA ALA A 233 -12.45 0.84 8.71
C ALA A 233 -11.66 -0.46 8.80
N LEU A 234 -12.35 -1.55 9.11
CA LEU A 234 -11.74 -2.86 9.32
C LEU A 234 -11.80 -3.72 8.04
N PRO A 235 -10.79 -4.57 7.78
CA PRO A 235 -10.83 -5.50 6.66
C PRO A 235 -11.93 -6.56 6.82
N ALA A 236 -12.39 -7.12 5.72
CA ALA A 236 -13.38 -8.21 5.72
C ALA A 236 -12.81 -9.46 6.42
N TRP A 237 -11.55 -9.77 6.15
CA TRP A 237 -10.85 -10.97 6.62
C TRP A 237 -9.63 -10.61 7.46
N ILE A 238 -9.20 -11.57 8.29
CA ILE A 238 -7.97 -11.47 9.09
C ILE A 238 -7.18 -12.78 8.97
N SER A 239 -5.87 -12.66 8.77
CA SER A 239 -4.94 -13.78 8.73
C SER A 239 -4.67 -14.39 10.12
N GLN A 240 -4.07 -15.58 10.14
CA GLN A 240 -3.52 -16.21 11.35
C GLN A 240 -2.11 -15.67 11.63
N GLY A 241 -1.27 -15.59 10.59
CA GLY A 241 0.10 -15.10 10.66
C GLY A 241 0.21 -13.58 10.55
N PRO A 242 1.30 -12.99 11.08
CA PRO A 242 1.66 -11.59 10.88
C PRO A 242 2.40 -11.41 9.55
N GLY A 243 2.41 -10.18 9.04
CA GLY A 243 3.25 -9.78 7.91
C GLY A 243 3.17 -10.74 6.73
N GLY A 244 4.33 -11.07 6.17
CA GLY A 244 4.43 -11.97 5.00
C GLY A 244 3.77 -13.34 5.16
N ASP A 245 3.73 -13.90 6.37
CA ASP A 245 3.04 -15.17 6.62
C ASP A 245 1.53 -15.02 6.38
N GLY A 246 0.94 -13.92 6.89
CA GLY A 246 -0.47 -13.62 6.64
C GLY A 246 -0.77 -13.29 5.17
N PHE A 247 0.14 -12.62 4.48
CA PHE A 247 0.03 -12.38 3.04
C PHE A 247 0.01 -13.70 2.26
N ILE A 248 0.91 -14.64 2.59
CA ILE A 248 0.98 -15.98 1.97
C ILE A 248 -0.34 -16.74 2.13
N GLU A 249 -0.98 -16.67 3.32
CA GLU A 249 -2.31 -17.27 3.53
C GLU A 249 -3.35 -16.70 2.53
N GLY A 250 -3.31 -15.37 2.31
CA GLY A 250 -4.18 -14.71 1.32
C GLY A 250 -3.94 -15.21 -0.10
N VAL A 251 -2.67 -15.30 -0.50
CA VAL A 251 -2.26 -15.80 -1.82
C VAL A 251 -2.71 -17.25 -2.02
N ASP A 252 -2.50 -18.11 -1.02
CA ASP A 252 -2.91 -19.51 -1.08
C ASP A 252 -4.42 -19.65 -1.29
N LYS A 253 -5.23 -18.84 -0.59
CA LYS A 253 -6.68 -18.82 -0.75
C LYS A 253 -7.13 -18.33 -2.13
N ILE A 254 -6.50 -17.29 -2.65
CA ILE A 254 -6.81 -16.80 -4.01
C ILE A 254 -6.51 -17.89 -5.04
N LEU A 255 -5.33 -18.50 -4.99
CA LEU A 255 -4.90 -19.52 -5.94
C LEU A 255 -5.73 -20.80 -5.83
N GLU A 256 -6.09 -21.24 -4.62
CA GLU A 256 -7.01 -22.36 -4.37
C GLU A 256 -8.37 -22.12 -5.06
N HIS A 257 -8.96 -20.94 -4.88
CA HIS A 257 -10.27 -20.62 -5.42
C HIS A 257 -10.28 -20.50 -6.94
N LYS A 258 -9.18 -20.00 -7.54
CA LYS A 258 -9.04 -19.98 -9.01
C LYS A 258 -8.92 -21.38 -9.61
N ARG A 259 -8.14 -22.26 -9.00
CA ARG A 259 -8.03 -23.68 -9.46
C ARG A 259 -9.37 -24.40 -9.39
N ALA A 260 -10.12 -24.23 -8.31
CA ALA A 260 -11.45 -24.84 -8.15
C ALA A 260 -12.44 -24.36 -9.23
N ARG A 261 -12.36 -23.11 -9.66
CA ARG A 261 -13.19 -22.59 -10.77
C ARG A 261 -12.78 -23.20 -12.09
N ALA A 262 -11.48 -23.29 -12.41
CA ALA A 262 -11.00 -23.88 -13.65
C ALA A 262 -11.39 -25.37 -13.77
N SER A 263 -11.28 -26.13 -12.67
CA SER A 263 -11.69 -27.56 -12.65
C SER A 263 -13.19 -27.77 -12.87
N ARG A 264 -14.05 -26.88 -12.36
CA ARG A 264 -15.50 -26.94 -12.60
C ARG A 264 -15.85 -26.68 -14.08
N PHE A 265 -15.23 -25.66 -14.66
CA PHE A 265 -15.44 -25.30 -16.06
C PHE A 265 -15.03 -26.44 -17.02
N ASN A 266 -13.90 -27.11 -16.73
CA ASN A 266 -13.47 -28.28 -17.54
C ASN A 266 -14.30 -29.56 -17.32
N ALA A 267 -15.07 -29.63 -16.26
CA ALA A 267 -15.96 -30.77 -16.00
C ALA A 267 -17.38 -30.58 -16.61
N GLU A 268 -17.71 -29.37 -17.05
CA GLU A 268 -18.98 -29.02 -17.72
C GLU A 268 -18.86 -29.01 -19.25
N LEU A 269 -17.64 -29.15 -19.81
CA LEU A 269 -17.34 -29.35 -21.23
C LEU A 269 -17.18 -30.84 -21.57
#